data_e189ac08bc35634c53ad258430a10335
#
_entry.id   e189ac08bc35634c53ad258430a10335
#
_cell.length_a   1.000
_cell.length_b   1.000
_cell.length_c   1.000
_cell.angle_alpha   90.00
_cell.angle_beta   90.00
_cell.angle_gamma   90.00
#
_symmetry.space_group_name_H-M   'P 1'
#
loop_
_entity.id
_entity.type
_entity.pdbx_description
1 polymer ?
#
loop_
_entity_poly.entity_id
_entity_poly.type
_entity_poly.pdbx_seq_one_letter_code
_entity_poly.pdbx_strand_id
1 'polypeptide(L)'
;RKFGKHNVGALLLYNQSKTYYPWDSDGSLYRSIPKGYVGLVGRVTYDYDTRYLFDFNIGYNGSENFAEGKRYGTFPSFSAGWIPSSEKFWEPLKNVIGYLKLRGSWGKVGNDNTNGARFLYLPGAWQFYTGTMTVNPQNRGANFGTRGNWLQAVKELTAGNPNVTWETASKINLGLDAAFLGDRLMLNLDFFWEDRKDILGA
;
A
#
# COMPACT_ATOMS: atom_id res chain seq x y z
N ARG A 1 -10.26 -27.12 -4.03
CA ARG A 1 -10.95 -28.37 -4.35
C ARG A 1 -10.36 -28.96 -5.63
N LYS A 2 -10.15 -30.26 -5.67
CA LYS A 2 -9.57 -30.96 -6.82
C LYS A 2 -10.67 -31.66 -7.62
N PHE A 3 -10.65 -31.50 -8.95
CA PHE A 3 -11.57 -32.14 -9.90
C PHE A 3 -10.75 -32.73 -11.04
N GLY A 4 -10.41 -34.02 -10.95
CA GLY A 4 -9.50 -34.64 -11.91
C GLY A 4 -8.14 -33.93 -11.95
N LYS A 5 -7.83 -33.30 -13.09
CA LYS A 5 -6.61 -32.51 -13.31
C LYS A 5 -6.73 -31.04 -12.91
N HIS A 6 -7.92 -30.59 -12.53
CA HIS A 6 -8.17 -29.20 -12.14
C HIS A 6 -8.13 -29.07 -10.65
N ASN A 7 -7.40 -28.10 -10.15
CA ASN A 7 -7.37 -27.72 -8.74
C ASN A 7 -7.74 -26.25 -8.60
N VAL A 8 -8.79 -25.96 -7.84
CA VAL A 8 -9.31 -24.60 -7.62
C VAL A 8 -9.27 -24.29 -6.14
N GLY A 9 -8.69 -23.16 -5.80
CA GLY A 9 -8.71 -22.58 -4.46
C GLY A 9 -9.39 -21.22 -4.46
N ALA A 10 -10.11 -20.89 -3.41
CA ALA A 10 -10.67 -19.57 -3.19
C ALA A 10 -10.50 -19.19 -1.72
N LEU A 11 -10.19 -17.91 -1.49
CA LEU A 11 -10.08 -17.32 -0.16
C LEU A 11 -10.80 -15.98 -0.19
N LEU A 12 -11.59 -15.72 0.84
CA LEU A 12 -12.15 -14.40 1.15
C LEU A 12 -11.76 -14.05 2.57
N LEU A 13 -11.11 -12.91 2.75
CA LEU A 13 -10.66 -12.43 4.05
C LEU A 13 -11.21 -11.03 4.28
N TYR A 14 -11.83 -10.82 5.43
CA TYR A 14 -12.18 -9.51 5.95
C TYR A 14 -11.32 -9.20 7.17
N ASN A 15 -10.74 -8.01 7.18
CA ASN A 15 -9.95 -7.52 8.30
C ASN A 15 -10.42 -6.11 8.68
N GLN A 16 -10.58 -5.90 9.97
CA GLN A 16 -10.91 -4.59 10.52
C GLN A 16 -10.07 -4.36 11.78
N SER A 17 -9.46 -3.19 11.90
CA SER A 17 -8.75 -2.80 13.10
C SER A 17 -9.15 -1.40 13.53
N LYS A 18 -9.17 -1.19 14.84
CA LYS A 18 -9.38 0.12 15.45
C LYS A 18 -8.43 0.26 16.64
N THR A 19 -7.54 1.23 16.55
CA THR A 19 -6.51 1.47 17.57
C THR A 19 -6.81 2.76 18.32
N TYR A 20 -6.79 2.70 19.62
CA TYR A 20 -7.01 3.84 20.53
C TYR A 20 -5.69 4.19 21.19
N TYR A 21 -5.41 5.49 21.26
CA TYR A 21 -4.27 6.05 22.00
C TYR A 21 -4.81 6.87 23.17
N PRO A 22 -4.92 6.31 24.40
CA PRO A 22 -5.58 6.98 25.53
C PRO A 22 -4.79 8.16 26.10
N TRP A 23 -3.50 8.25 25.80
CA TRP A 23 -2.60 9.29 26.31
C TRP A 23 -1.93 9.99 25.15
N ASP A 24 -2.12 11.30 25.06
CA ASP A 24 -1.46 12.14 24.10
C ASP A 24 -0.46 13.05 24.83
N SER A 25 0.84 12.80 24.60
CA SER A 25 1.92 13.58 25.23
C SER A 25 2.48 14.66 24.31
N ASP A 26 2.09 14.70 23.01
CA ASP A 26 2.68 15.60 22.03
C ASP A 26 1.76 16.70 21.50
N GLY A 27 0.54 16.82 22.05
CA GLY A 27 -0.38 17.93 21.78
C GLY A 27 -0.99 17.93 20.37
N SER A 28 -0.90 16.83 19.63
CA SER A 28 -1.52 16.71 18.30
C SER A 28 -3.04 16.56 18.42
N LEU A 29 -3.80 17.50 17.85
CA LEU A 29 -5.28 17.52 17.86
C LEU A 29 -5.95 16.25 17.38
N TYR A 30 -5.27 15.47 16.53
CA TYR A 30 -5.86 14.30 15.87
C TYR A 30 -5.40 12.97 16.49
N ARG A 31 -4.49 12.99 17.45
CA ARG A 31 -3.92 11.76 18.00
C ARG A 31 -4.87 11.01 18.91
N SER A 32 -5.73 11.73 19.61
CA SER A 32 -6.81 11.16 20.44
C SER A 32 -7.93 10.50 19.64
N ILE A 33 -8.00 10.77 18.31
CA ILE A 33 -8.97 10.13 17.43
C ILE A 33 -8.50 8.72 17.15
N PRO A 34 -9.33 7.67 17.35
CA PRO A 34 -8.97 6.29 17.06
C PRO A 34 -8.53 6.11 15.62
N LYS A 35 -7.49 5.31 15.38
CA LYS A 35 -7.05 4.94 14.04
C LYS A 35 -7.88 3.75 13.54
N GLY A 36 -8.56 3.91 12.41
CA GLY A 36 -9.38 2.89 11.78
C GLY A 36 -8.77 2.38 10.47
N TYR A 37 -8.84 1.08 10.26
CA TYR A 37 -8.49 0.41 9.02
C TYR A 37 -9.48 -0.70 8.72
N VAL A 38 -9.83 -0.86 7.46
CA VAL A 38 -10.67 -1.97 6.98
C VAL A 38 -10.08 -2.53 5.69
N GLY A 39 -10.11 -3.85 5.55
CA GLY A 39 -9.61 -4.54 4.38
C GLY A 39 -10.49 -5.73 4.02
N LEU A 40 -10.76 -5.87 2.74
CA LEU A 40 -11.38 -7.04 2.13
C LEU A 40 -10.42 -7.59 1.08
N VAL A 41 -10.10 -8.87 1.17
CA VAL A 41 -9.20 -9.54 0.23
C VAL A 41 -9.90 -10.76 -0.35
N GLY A 42 -9.93 -10.82 -1.67
CA GLY A 42 -10.34 -11.99 -2.43
C GLY A 42 -9.14 -12.61 -3.14
N ARG A 43 -9.03 -13.93 -3.12
CA ARG A 43 -8.03 -14.68 -3.87
C ARG A 43 -8.66 -15.89 -4.53
N VAL A 44 -8.30 -16.12 -5.78
CA VAL A 44 -8.67 -17.32 -6.55
C VAL A 44 -7.40 -17.90 -7.15
N THR A 45 -7.17 -19.17 -6.89
CA THR A 45 -6.07 -19.93 -7.47
C THR A 45 -6.61 -21.02 -8.38
N TYR A 46 -5.96 -21.22 -9.48
CA TYR A 46 -6.28 -22.31 -10.42
C TYR A 46 -5.00 -23.01 -10.86
N ASP A 47 -5.03 -24.31 -10.84
CA ASP A 47 -3.95 -25.20 -11.25
C ASP A 47 -4.54 -26.27 -12.17
N TYR A 48 -3.92 -26.44 -13.34
CA TYR A 48 -4.24 -27.52 -14.26
C TYR A 48 -3.07 -28.48 -14.38
N ASP A 49 -3.26 -29.70 -13.88
CA ASP A 49 -2.33 -30.83 -13.98
C ASP A 49 -0.91 -30.50 -13.47
N THR A 50 -0.82 -29.55 -12.49
CA THR A 50 0.46 -29.00 -12.00
C THR A 50 1.35 -28.38 -13.08
N ARG A 51 0.82 -28.06 -14.26
CA ARG A 51 1.55 -27.50 -15.41
C ARG A 51 1.28 -26.02 -15.60
N TYR A 52 0.00 -25.65 -15.51
CA TYR A 52 -0.45 -24.27 -15.69
C TYR A 52 -1.03 -23.76 -14.39
N LEU A 53 -0.44 -22.72 -13.86
CA LEU A 53 -0.76 -22.14 -12.55
C LEU A 53 -1.24 -20.72 -12.75
N PHE A 54 -2.36 -20.37 -12.13
CA PHE A 54 -2.92 -19.02 -12.17
C PHE A 54 -3.33 -18.60 -10.75
N ASP A 55 -3.05 -17.36 -10.42
CA ASP A 55 -3.42 -16.78 -9.14
C ASP A 55 -3.93 -15.35 -9.39
N PHE A 56 -5.12 -15.07 -8.94
CA PHE A 56 -5.72 -13.75 -8.98
C PHE A 56 -6.05 -13.29 -7.56
N ASN A 57 -5.58 -12.11 -7.21
CA ASN A 57 -5.89 -11.49 -5.93
C ASN A 57 -6.47 -10.10 -6.16
N ILE A 58 -7.40 -9.70 -5.30
CA ILE A 58 -7.92 -8.35 -5.24
C ILE A 58 -8.02 -7.92 -3.78
N GLY A 59 -7.36 -6.81 -3.45
CA GLY A 59 -7.49 -6.13 -2.17
C GLY A 59 -8.36 -4.89 -2.32
N TYR A 60 -9.31 -4.70 -1.41
CA TYR A 60 -10.10 -3.49 -1.27
C TYR A 60 -9.91 -2.97 0.14
N ASN A 61 -9.11 -1.92 0.28
CA ASN A 61 -8.66 -1.42 1.57
C ASN A 61 -9.14 0.00 1.82
N GLY A 62 -9.56 0.29 3.03
CA GLY A 62 -9.99 1.60 3.48
C GLY A 62 -9.08 2.16 4.55
N SER A 63 -8.63 3.41 4.37
CA SER A 63 -7.84 4.16 5.33
C SER A 63 -8.52 5.49 5.67
N GLU A 64 -8.53 5.85 6.93
CA GLU A 64 -9.05 7.13 7.40
C GLU A 64 -8.13 8.32 7.09
N ASN A 65 -6.88 8.06 6.69
CA ASN A 65 -5.91 9.11 6.37
C ASN A 65 -6.32 9.97 5.18
N PHE A 66 -7.31 9.52 4.40
CA PHE A 66 -7.75 10.19 3.17
C PHE A 66 -9.16 10.76 3.30
N ALA A 67 -9.44 11.81 2.52
CA ALA A 67 -10.74 12.46 2.45
C ALA A 67 -11.85 11.50 2.00
N GLU A 68 -13.08 11.84 2.29
CA GLU A 68 -14.25 11.12 1.78
C GLU A 68 -14.19 11.00 0.25
N GLY A 69 -14.52 9.82 -0.26
CA GLY A 69 -14.37 9.49 -1.68
C GLY A 69 -12.98 9.00 -2.10
N LYS A 70 -11.92 9.20 -1.28
CA LYS A 70 -10.55 8.72 -1.54
C LYS A 70 -10.05 7.69 -0.53
N ARG A 71 -10.88 7.36 0.46
CA ARG A 71 -10.53 6.45 1.57
C ARG A 71 -10.25 5.03 1.11
N TYR A 72 -10.92 4.58 0.05
CA TYR A 72 -10.85 3.20 -0.39
C TYR A 72 -9.99 3.06 -1.65
N GLY A 73 -9.05 2.13 -1.60
CA GLY A 73 -8.20 1.76 -2.72
C GLY A 73 -8.42 0.31 -3.15
N THR A 74 -8.38 0.06 -4.46
CA THR A 74 -8.48 -1.28 -5.05
C THR A 74 -7.13 -1.69 -5.61
N PHE A 75 -6.64 -2.85 -5.18
CA PHE A 75 -5.30 -3.33 -5.46
C PHE A 75 -5.36 -4.75 -6.03
N PRO A 76 -5.56 -4.88 -7.36
CA PRO A 76 -5.55 -6.17 -8.03
C PRO A 76 -4.13 -6.68 -8.25
N SER A 77 -3.97 -8.00 -8.26
CA SER A 77 -2.76 -8.67 -8.72
C SER A 77 -3.10 -9.98 -9.43
N PHE A 78 -2.26 -10.34 -10.38
CA PHE A 78 -2.38 -11.54 -11.18
C PHE A 78 -1.00 -12.18 -11.34
N SER A 79 -0.94 -13.52 -11.24
CA SER A 79 0.24 -14.27 -11.59
C SER A 79 -0.09 -15.50 -12.41
N ALA A 80 0.83 -15.87 -13.30
CA ALA A 80 0.76 -17.06 -14.09
C ALA A 80 2.09 -17.81 -14.04
N GLY A 81 2.01 -19.13 -14.01
CA GLY A 81 3.15 -20.02 -14.08
C GLY A 81 2.94 -21.16 -15.05
N TRP A 82 3.99 -21.51 -15.75
CA TRP A 82 4.02 -22.68 -16.63
C TRP A 82 5.21 -23.55 -16.30
N ILE A 83 4.99 -24.87 -16.26
CA ILE A 83 6.04 -25.84 -15.97
C ILE A 83 6.28 -26.68 -17.23
N PRO A 84 7.11 -26.20 -18.20
CA PRO A 84 7.44 -26.92 -19.42
C PRO A 84 7.98 -28.31 -19.18
N SER A 85 8.74 -28.51 -18.08
CA SER A 85 9.31 -29.81 -17.74
C SER A 85 8.27 -30.87 -17.40
N SER A 86 7.02 -30.50 -17.16
CA SER A 86 5.90 -31.44 -16.98
C SER A 86 5.20 -31.83 -18.29
N GLU A 87 5.60 -31.23 -19.42
CA GLU A 87 5.02 -31.51 -20.72
C GLU A 87 5.67 -32.74 -21.39
N LYS A 88 4.92 -33.44 -22.24
CA LYS A 88 5.41 -34.63 -22.95
C LYS A 88 6.59 -34.35 -23.88
N PHE A 89 6.64 -33.17 -24.48
CA PHE A 89 7.74 -32.79 -25.39
C PHE A 89 9.07 -32.59 -24.66
N TRP A 90 9.05 -32.44 -23.32
CA TRP A 90 10.23 -32.21 -22.49
C TRP A 90 10.99 -33.51 -22.14
N GLU A 91 10.37 -34.68 -22.37
CA GLU A 91 10.97 -36.00 -22.02
C GLU A 91 12.45 -36.16 -22.45
N PRO A 92 12.86 -35.75 -23.66
CA PRO A 92 14.27 -35.91 -24.07
C PRO A 92 15.25 -35.02 -23.30
N LEU A 93 14.76 -33.93 -22.72
CA LEU A 93 15.58 -32.94 -22.00
C LEU A 93 15.68 -33.22 -20.50
N LYS A 94 14.86 -34.09 -19.95
CA LYS A 94 14.77 -34.37 -18.51
C LYS A 94 16.10 -34.80 -17.88
N ASN A 95 16.95 -35.50 -18.64
CA ASN A 95 18.26 -35.92 -18.14
C ASN A 95 19.23 -34.76 -17.90
N VAL A 96 19.03 -33.64 -18.58
CA VAL A 96 19.88 -32.44 -18.45
C VAL A 96 19.18 -31.40 -17.60
N ILE A 97 17.91 -31.10 -17.93
CA ILE A 97 17.07 -30.11 -17.22
C ILE A 97 15.88 -30.86 -16.64
N GLY A 98 16.02 -31.32 -15.39
CA GLY A 98 15.00 -32.09 -14.68
C GLY A 98 13.74 -31.28 -14.36
N TYR A 99 13.90 -29.98 -14.11
CA TYR A 99 12.81 -29.07 -13.80
C TYR A 99 13.01 -27.73 -14.49
N LEU A 100 11.94 -27.20 -15.07
CA LEU A 100 11.86 -25.82 -15.58
C LEU A 100 10.48 -25.27 -15.27
N LYS A 101 10.45 -24.08 -14.67
CA LYS A 101 9.24 -23.29 -14.45
C LYS A 101 9.47 -21.85 -14.90
N LEU A 102 8.55 -21.35 -15.68
CA LEU A 102 8.43 -19.95 -16.04
C LEU A 102 7.30 -19.33 -15.24
N ARG A 103 7.52 -18.14 -14.70
CA ARG A 103 6.51 -17.43 -13.93
C ARG A 103 6.49 -15.95 -14.27
N GLY A 104 5.31 -15.38 -14.27
CA GLY A 104 5.11 -13.95 -14.45
C GLY A 104 4.04 -13.45 -13.49
N SER A 105 4.23 -12.25 -12.96
CA SER A 105 3.22 -11.60 -12.15
C SER A 105 3.17 -10.10 -12.43
N TRP A 106 1.98 -9.57 -12.28
CA TRP A 106 1.71 -8.15 -12.23
C TRP A 106 0.80 -7.86 -11.04
N GLY A 107 1.07 -6.76 -10.34
CA GLY A 107 0.22 -6.37 -9.23
C GLY A 107 0.32 -4.89 -8.94
N LYS A 108 -0.77 -4.34 -8.41
CA LYS A 108 -0.84 -2.99 -7.86
C LYS A 108 -0.91 -3.07 -6.34
N VAL A 109 -0.06 -2.32 -5.66
CA VAL A 109 0.00 -2.22 -4.19
C VAL A 109 -0.28 -0.79 -3.79
N GLY A 110 -1.07 -0.60 -2.74
CA GLY A 110 -1.33 0.69 -2.13
C GLY A 110 -0.59 0.85 -0.81
N ASN A 111 -0.13 2.07 -0.56
CA ASN A 111 0.47 2.47 0.70
C ASN A 111 -0.28 3.70 1.25
N ASP A 112 -0.73 3.62 2.50
CA ASP A 112 -1.40 4.72 3.22
C ASP A 112 -0.51 5.35 4.31
N ASN A 113 0.78 5.02 4.30
CA ASN A 113 1.72 5.55 5.27
C ASN A 113 2.04 7.02 4.95
N THR A 114 1.65 7.89 5.85
CA THR A 114 1.83 9.35 5.78
C THR A 114 2.93 9.84 6.72
N ASN A 115 3.91 8.98 7.05
CA ASN A 115 5.01 9.28 7.98
C ASN A 115 4.54 9.80 9.35
N GLY A 116 3.42 9.25 9.83
CA GLY A 116 2.83 9.61 11.13
C GLY A 116 1.86 10.79 11.09
N ALA A 117 1.81 11.55 10.00
CA ALA A 117 0.80 12.58 9.83
C ALA A 117 -0.57 11.96 9.61
N ARG A 118 -1.61 12.54 10.22
CA ARG A 118 -2.99 12.07 10.11
C ARG A 118 -3.85 13.16 9.51
N PHE A 119 -4.87 12.76 8.77
CA PHE A 119 -5.87 13.68 8.22
C PHE A 119 -5.26 14.84 7.41
N LEU A 120 -4.28 14.55 6.56
CA LEU A 120 -3.61 15.54 5.73
C LEU A 120 -4.56 16.34 4.83
N TYR A 121 -5.78 15.87 4.66
CA TYR A 121 -6.82 16.56 3.91
C TYR A 121 -7.53 17.67 4.71
N LEU A 122 -7.38 17.67 6.04
CA LEU A 122 -7.90 18.73 6.89
C LEU A 122 -6.86 19.84 7.03
N PRO A 123 -7.29 21.11 7.17
CA PRO A 123 -6.39 22.17 7.54
C PRO A 123 -5.72 21.80 8.87
N GLY A 124 -4.42 22.01 8.95
CA GLY A 124 -3.65 21.76 10.15
C GLY A 124 -4.11 22.61 11.31
N ALA A 125 -3.61 22.24 12.51
CA ALA A 125 -3.96 22.99 13.70
C ALA A 125 -3.60 24.46 13.55
N TRP A 126 -4.50 25.31 13.98
CA TRP A 126 -4.27 26.73 14.13
C TRP A 126 -3.41 26.96 15.36
N GLN A 127 -2.26 27.56 15.20
CA GLN A 127 -1.39 27.91 16.31
C GLN A 127 -1.55 29.38 16.65
N PHE A 128 -1.81 29.66 17.93
CA PHE A 128 -1.70 31.03 18.42
C PHE A 128 -0.22 31.43 18.39
N TYR A 129 0.05 32.64 17.92
CA TYR A 129 1.39 33.21 18.08
C TYR A 129 1.67 33.45 19.57
N THR A 130 2.48 32.60 20.18
CA THR A 130 2.89 32.69 21.60
C THR A 130 4.21 33.44 21.77
N GLY A 131 4.65 34.19 20.77
CA GLY A 131 5.91 34.94 20.84
C GLY A 131 5.85 36.06 21.85
N THR A 132 6.82 36.08 22.78
CA THR A 132 7.16 37.24 23.62
C THR A 132 7.32 38.49 22.77
N MET A 133 6.93 39.62 23.30
CA MET A 133 6.91 40.97 22.66
C MET A 133 8.29 41.46 22.18
N THR A 134 8.95 40.78 21.28
CA THR A 134 10.10 41.33 20.55
C THR A 134 9.65 41.83 19.19
N VAL A 135 9.77 43.09 19.05
CA VAL A 135 9.74 44.09 17.98
C VAL A 135 9.47 43.69 16.50
N ASN A 136 8.89 42.55 16.17
CA ASN A 136 8.55 42.27 14.78
C ASN A 136 7.02 42.36 14.58
N PRO A 137 6.53 43.38 13.84
CA PRO A 137 5.09 43.60 13.62
C PRO A 137 4.41 42.48 12.86
N GLN A 138 5.16 41.64 12.18
CA GLN A 138 4.63 40.56 11.35
C GLN A 138 4.13 39.33 12.16
N ASN A 139 4.50 39.24 13.45
CA ASN A 139 4.14 38.11 14.32
C ASN A 139 3.14 38.47 15.43
N ARG A 140 2.51 39.59 15.32
CA ARG A 140 1.61 40.10 16.37
C ARG A 140 0.19 40.14 15.83
N GLY A 141 -0.78 39.89 16.70
CA GLY A 141 -2.18 40.16 16.36
C GLY A 141 -2.43 41.58 15.91
N ALA A 142 -3.61 41.85 15.45
CA ALA A 142 -4.05 43.19 15.06
C ALA A 142 -4.73 43.87 16.22
N ASN A 143 -4.51 45.18 16.36
CA ASN A 143 -5.24 46.02 17.30
C ASN A 143 -6.51 46.51 16.61
N PHE A 144 -7.67 46.06 17.09
CA PHE A 144 -8.96 46.53 16.60
C PHE A 144 -9.59 47.52 17.57
N GLY A 145 -9.87 48.72 17.12
CA GLY A 145 -10.54 49.75 17.91
C GLY A 145 -9.58 50.67 18.69
N THR A 146 -10.13 51.45 19.62
CA THR A 146 -9.38 52.38 20.45
C THR A 146 -8.64 51.67 21.57
N ARG A 147 -7.34 51.84 21.63
CA ARG A 147 -6.36 51.48 22.68
C ARG A 147 -6.59 50.18 23.43
N GLY A 148 -5.78 49.17 23.20
CA GLY A 148 -5.51 48.11 24.15
C GLY A 148 -6.15 46.75 23.86
N ASN A 149 -7.01 46.60 22.89
CA ASN A 149 -7.59 45.28 22.52
C ASN A 149 -6.73 44.59 21.46
N TRP A 150 -5.70 43.93 21.89
CA TRP A 150 -4.91 43.05 21.04
C TRP A 150 -5.67 41.74 20.80
N LEU A 151 -5.99 41.45 19.55
CA LEU A 151 -6.39 40.14 19.15
C LEU A 151 -5.15 39.35 18.73
N GLN A 152 -4.95 38.24 19.39
CA GLN A 152 -3.84 37.34 19.10
C GLN A 152 -3.98 36.79 17.69
N ALA A 153 -2.93 36.91 16.87
CA ALA A 153 -2.94 36.32 15.53
C ALA A 153 -2.88 34.82 15.59
N VAL A 154 -3.56 34.18 14.67
CA VAL A 154 -3.60 32.74 14.49
C VAL A 154 -2.93 32.42 13.15
N LYS A 155 -2.08 31.45 13.13
CA LYS A 155 -1.42 30.94 11.92
C LYS A 155 -1.88 29.53 11.67
N GLU A 156 -2.26 29.23 10.44
CA GLU A 156 -2.41 27.86 9.98
C GLU A 156 -1.01 27.24 9.81
N LEU A 157 -0.76 26.12 10.49
CA LEU A 157 0.55 25.47 10.45
C LEU A 157 0.76 24.68 9.16
N THR A 158 -0.31 24.04 8.66
CA THR A 158 -0.25 23.23 7.45
C THR A 158 -1.57 23.35 6.71
N ALA A 159 -1.52 23.76 5.46
CA ALA A 159 -2.69 23.79 4.60
C ALA A 159 -3.18 22.36 4.34
N GLY A 160 -4.48 22.14 4.54
CA GLY A 160 -5.07 20.84 4.22
C GLY A 160 -5.03 20.57 2.72
N ASN A 161 -4.67 19.36 2.33
CA ASN A 161 -4.69 18.95 0.93
C ASN A 161 -5.76 17.86 0.69
N PRO A 162 -6.95 18.23 0.19
CA PRO A 162 -8.04 17.27 -0.07
C PRO A 162 -7.72 16.31 -1.23
N ASN A 163 -6.61 16.54 -1.94
CA ASN A 163 -6.21 15.69 -3.05
C ASN A 163 -5.28 14.54 -2.66
N VAL A 164 -4.87 14.46 -1.40
CA VAL A 164 -4.08 13.33 -0.91
C VAL A 164 -4.83 12.01 -1.11
N THR A 165 -4.16 11.04 -1.68
CA THR A 165 -4.68 9.71 -1.99
C THR A 165 -3.61 8.64 -1.72
N TRP A 166 -3.95 7.38 -1.93
CA TRP A 166 -3.05 6.26 -1.80
C TRP A 166 -1.82 6.43 -2.71
N GLU A 167 -0.63 6.30 -2.14
CA GLU A 167 0.56 6.01 -2.93
C GLU A 167 0.37 4.64 -3.57
N THR A 168 0.64 4.51 -4.85
CA THR A 168 0.45 3.26 -5.58
C THR A 168 1.72 2.82 -6.26
N ALA A 169 2.05 1.52 -6.12
CA ALA A 169 3.14 0.87 -6.83
C ALA A 169 2.60 -0.20 -7.76
N SER A 170 2.91 -0.09 -9.05
CA SER A 170 2.71 -1.16 -10.04
C SER A 170 3.98 -1.97 -10.16
N LYS A 171 3.87 -3.28 -9.93
CA LYS A 171 5.01 -4.20 -9.94
C LYS A 171 4.82 -5.26 -11.00
N ILE A 172 5.87 -5.52 -11.78
CA ILE A 172 5.96 -6.64 -12.71
C ILE A 172 7.13 -7.50 -12.26
N ASN A 173 6.94 -8.80 -12.23
CA ASN A 173 8.01 -9.76 -11.99
C ASN A 173 7.93 -10.87 -13.05
N LEU A 174 9.08 -11.21 -13.64
CA LEU A 174 9.27 -12.36 -14.50
C LEU A 174 10.33 -13.25 -13.89
N GLY A 175 10.03 -14.52 -13.71
CA GLY A 175 10.92 -15.46 -13.05
C GLY A 175 11.10 -16.74 -13.85
N LEU A 176 12.28 -17.32 -13.69
CA LEU A 176 12.66 -18.62 -14.23
C LEU A 176 13.29 -19.44 -13.13
N ASP A 177 12.74 -20.62 -12.88
CA ASP A 177 13.28 -21.58 -11.93
C ASP A 177 13.69 -22.83 -12.72
N ALA A 178 14.95 -23.25 -12.66
CA ALA A 178 15.48 -24.41 -13.37
C ALA A 178 16.34 -25.29 -12.44
N ALA A 179 16.23 -26.61 -12.62
CA ALA A 179 17.09 -27.59 -11.98
C ALA A 179 17.75 -28.49 -13.01
N PHE A 180 19.05 -28.67 -12.88
CA PHE A 180 19.91 -29.38 -13.82
C PHE A 180 20.59 -30.57 -13.14
N LEU A 181 21.02 -31.55 -13.94
CA LEU A 181 21.88 -32.66 -13.54
C LEU A 181 21.31 -33.46 -12.35
N GLY A 182 20.02 -33.77 -12.35
CA GLY A 182 19.37 -34.49 -11.26
C GLY A 182 19.34 -33.67 -9.96
N ASP A 183 18.96 -32.38 -10.08
CA ASP A 183 18.77 -31.41 -9.01
C ASP A 183 20.08 -31.00 -8.27
N ARG A 184 21.23 -31.31 -8.85
CA ARG A 184 22.54 -30.90 -8.29
C ARG A 184 22.84 -29.42 -8.48
N LEU A 185 22.26 -28.80 -9.51
CA LEU A 185 22.40 -27.38 -9.80
C LEU A 185 21.02 -26.77 -9.93
N MET A 186 20.70 -25.80 -9.10
CA MET A 186 19.48 -25.01 -9.16
C MET A 186 19.79 -23.59 -9.57
N LEU A 187 18.99 -23.05 -10.48
CA LEU A 187 19.06 -21.68 -10.98
C LEU A 187 17.70 -21.01 -10.79
N ASN A 188 17.69 -19.90 -10.09
CA ASN A 188 16.52 -19.04 -9.93
C ASN A 188 16.89 -17.65 -10.42
N LEU A 189 16.18 -17.16 -11.42
CA LEU A 189 16.35 -15.82 -11.97
C LEU A 189 15.05 -15.06 -11.83
N ASP A 190 15.16 -13.83 -11.35
CA ASP A 190 14.06 -12.89 -11.21
C ASP A 190 14.40 -11.57 -11.89
N PHE A 191 13.52 -11.09 -12.72
CA PHE A 191 13.52 -9.76 -13.29
C PHE A 191 12.29 -9.02 -12.79
N PHE A 192 12.49 -7.88 -12.15
CA PHE A 192 11.39 -7.09 -11.60
C PHE A 192 11.46 -5.65 -12.10
N TRP A 193 10.28 -5.07 -12.26
CA TRP A 193 10.07 -3.67 -12.58
C TRP A 193 9.02 -3.10 -11.64
N GLU A 194 9.27 -1.90 -11.13
CA GLU A 194 8.36 -1.18 -10.23
C GLU A 194 8.21 0.27 -10.69
N ASP A 195 6.95 0.72 -10.81
CA ASP A 195 6.59 2.12 -11.06
C ASP A 195 5.71 2.63 -9.92
N ARG A 196 6.10 3.74 -9.31
CA ARG A 196 5.38 4.35 -8.17
C ARG A 196 4.77 5.67 -8.57
N LYS A 197 3.53 5.91 -8.10
CA LYS A 197 2.76 7.13 -8.33
C LYS A 197 2.17 7.63 -7.04
N ASP A 198 1.86 8.94 -7.04
CA ASP A 198 1.23 9.63 -5.91
C ASP A 198 2.05 9.55 -4.61
N ILE A 199 3.38 9.60 -4.74
CA ILE A 199 4.30 9.59 -3.60
C ILE A 199 4.12 10.89 -2.83
N LEU A 200 3.86 10.79 -1.52
CA LEU A 200 3.86 11.93 -0.62
C LEU A 200 5.31 12.37 -0.39
N GLY A 201 5.70 13.47 -1.06
CA GLY A 201 6.94 14.17 -0.76
C GLY A 201 6.76 15.08 0.48
N ALA A 202 7.81 15.16 1.30
CA ALA A 202 7.88 16.11 2.41
C ALA A 202 8.34 17.51 1.91
#